data_c91c01e771449e04a4432c47af5cff53
#
_entry.id   c91c01e771449e04a4432c47af5cff53
#
_cell.length_a   1.000
_cell.length_b   1.000
_cell.length_c   1.000
_cell.angle_alpha   90.00
_cell.angle_beta   90.00
_cell.angle_gamma   90.00
#
_symmetry.space_group_name_H-M   'P 1'
#
loop_
_entity.id
_entity.type
_entity.pdbx_description
1 polymer ?
#
loop_
_entity_poly.entity_id
_entity_poly.type
_entity_poly.pdbx_seq_one_letter_code
_entity_poly.pdbx_strand_id
1 'polypeptide(L)'
;NFSRDIMEYTKPEDFRESEWFEVDEDRGLARRHRVYKRLLFAPAVYREDGSGEDFEYLKYYGYRLSEELEQLFECHVQIHRGSAFLLSGQDCRMGAAFPENNSLADILMLAFGKIREKIEGKVWKITPEEMSLVDKIEFESLILDVKKEYGSGFAKLYRDMPEGEFIKNVTDEMERWMFIKKVDDMHQIKICPLVGKIQGSYPQDYTGGNENEQ
;
A
#
# COMPACT_ATOMS: atom_id res chain seq x y z
N ASN A 1 10.06 9.21 27.52
CA ASN A 1 10.52 10.53 27.95
C ASN A 1 10.67 11.42 26.72
N PHE A 2 9.85 12.47 26.63
CA PHE A 2 10.06 13.53 25.66
C PHE A 2 11.18 14.41 26.24
N SER A 3 12.19 14.76 25.43
CA SER A 3 13.28 15.65 25.86
C SER A 3 12.86 17.11 25.93
N ARG A 4 11.76 17.47 25.26
CA ARG A 4 11.11 18.77 25.30
C ARG A 4 9.77 18.70 25.99
N ASP A 5 9.31 19.84 26.53
CA ASP A 5 7.93 19.94 27.01
C ASP A 5 6.97 19.63 25.87
N ILE A 6 5.95 18.80 26.12
CA ILE A 6 4.97 18.41 25.10
C ILE A 6 4.27 19.63 24.48
N MET A 7 4.23 20.75 25.18
CA MET A 7 3.68 22.01 24.70
C MET A 7 4.57 22.75 23.68
N GLU A 8 5.82 22.33 23.52
CA GLU A 8 6.73 22.86 22.48
C GLU A 8 6.50 22.22 21.10
N TYR A 9 5.80 21.11 21.05
CA TYR A 9 5.42 20.43 19.80
C TYR A 9 4.19 21.12 19.23
N THR A 10 4.39 22.02 18.27
CA THR A 10 3.31 22.82 17.68
C THR A 10 2.78 22.29 16.36
N LYS A 11 3.52 21.38 15.73
CA LYS A 11 3.18 20.80 14.42
C LYS A 11 3.37 19.28 14.43
N PRO A 12 2.63 18.53 13.62
CA PRO A 12 2.83 17.09 13.47
C PRO A 12 4.26 16.70 13.07
N GLU A 13 4.94 17.57 12.31
CA GLU A 13 6.33 17.41 11.88
C GLU A 13 7.31 17.40 13.04
N ASP A 14 7.05 18.18 14.09
CA ASP A 14 7.88 18.25 15.29
C ASP A 14 7.97 16.88 15.98
N PHE A 15 6.92 16.04 15.87
CA PHE A 15 6.92 14.66 16.38
C PHE A 15 7.71 13.70 15.48
N ARG A 16 7.92 14.04 14.20
CA ARG A 16 8.72 13.25 13.28
C ARG A 16 10.21 13.44 13.51
N GLU A 17 10.61 14.65 13.89
CA GLU A 17 12.00 15.04 14.19
C GLU A 17 12.35 14.89 15.67
N SER A 18 11.54 14.16 16.42
CA SER A 18 11.80 13.99 17.85
C SER A 18 13.20 13.37 18.06
N GLU A 19 13.91 13.92 19.03
CA GLU A 19 15.31 13.67 19.44
C GLU A 19 15.64 12.20 19.80
N TRP A 20 14.75 11.28 19.52
CA TRP A 20 14.93 9.83 19.64
C TRP A 20 16.06 9.30 18.75
N PHE A 21 16.50 10.13 17.78
CA PHE A 21 17.61 9.78 16.89
C PHE A 21 18.98 9.92 17.53
N GLU A 22 19.12 10.69 18.60
CA GLU A 22 20.40 10.92 19.29
C GLU A 22 20.66 9.90 20.40
N VAL A 23 19.63 9.15 20.84
CA VAL A 23 19.78 8.20 21.94
C VAL A 23 20.04 6.80 21.39
N ASP A 24 21.29 6.39 21.36
CA ASP A 24 21.73 5.01 21.26
C ASP A 24 21.69 4.34 19.87
N GLU A 25 22.33 4.93 18.85
CA GLU A 25 22.67 4.20 17.61
C GLU A 25 23.39 2.87 17.91
N ASP A 26 24.23 2.85 18.93
CA ASP A 26 25.02 1.67 19.34
C ASP A 26 24.18 0.51 19.87
N ARG A 27 22.96 0.74 20.36
CA ARG A 27 22.10 -0.32 20.92
C ARG A 27 21.02 -0.82 19.97
N GLY A 28 20.92 -0.31 18.76
CA GLY A 28 19.89 -0.69 17.80
C GLY A 28 18.48 -0.21 18.16
N LEU A 29 18.30 0.58 19.22
CA LEU A 29 16.99 1.10 19.64
C LEU A 29 16.40 2.08 18.61
N ALA A 30 17.24 2.98 18.07
CA ALA A 30 16.82 3.93 17.05
C ALA A 30 16.30 3.19 15.80
N ARG A 31 17.02 2.14 15.37
CA ARG A 31 16.59 1.29 14.24
C ARG A 31 15.29 0.58 14.55
N ARG A 32 15.18 -0.01 15.72
CA ARG A 32 13.93 -0.68 16.17
C ARG A 32 12.76 0.29 16.10
N HIS A 33 12.87 1.50 16.66
CA HIS A 33 11.82 2.51 16.62
C HIS A 33 11.46 2.93 15.19
N ARG A 34 12.43 3.13 14.29
CA ARG A 34 12.14 3.42 12.88
C ARG A 34 11.35 2.30 12.22
N VAL A 35 11.72 1.05 12.46
CA VAL A 35 11.02 -0.10 11.88
C VAL A 35 9.59 -0.20 12.40
N TYR A 36 9.38 -0.07 13.73
CA TYR A 36 8.01 -0.04 14.29
C TYR A 36 7.18 1.10 13.72
N LYS A 37 7.74 2.31 13.69
CA LYS A 37 7.06 3.47 13.14
C LYS A 37 6.64 3.24 11.69
N ARG A 38 7.53 2.68 10.86
CA ARG A 38 7.21 2.37 9.47
C ARG A 38 6.12 1.32 9.36
N LEU A 39 6.18 0.23 10.11
CA LEU A 39 5.15 -0.81 10.10
C LEU A 39 3.78 -0.29 10.54
N LEU A 40 3.73 0.59 11.54
CA LEU A 40 2.48 1.08 12.11
C LEU A 40 1.84 2.22 11.31
N PHE A 41 2.64 3.04 10.62
CA PHE A 41 2.15 4.26 9.97
C PHE A 41 2.26 4.25 8.44
N ALA A 42 2.86 3.22 7.85
CA ALA A 42 2.89 3.06 6.39
C ALA A 42 2.15 1.79 5.98
N PRO A 43 1.41 1.80 4.86
CA PRO A 43 0.72 0.63 4.34
C PRO A 43 1.67 -0.55 4.06
N ALA A 44 2.90 -0.26 3.68
CA ALA A 44 3.95 -1.25 3.46
C ALA A 44 5.34 -0.68 3.73
N VAL A 45 6.30 -1.55 3.99
CA VAL A 45 7.73 -1.24 4.05
C VAL A 45 8.41 -1.99 2.93
N TYR A 46 9.01 -1.27 1.98
CA TYR A 46 9.77 -1.87 0.89
C TYR A 46 11.26 -1.81 1.17
N ARG A 47 11.99 -2.84 0.69
CA ARG A 47 13.44 -2.94 0.87
C ARG A 47 14.20 -1.74 0.31
N GLU A 48 13.70 -1.16 -0.78
CA GLU A 48 14.28 0.03 -1.41
C GLU A 48 14.01 1.34 -0.66
N ASP A 49 13.05 1.35 0.30
CA ASP A 49 12.67 2.54 1.04
C ASP A 49 13.63 2.78 2.21
N GLY A 50 14.60 3.64 2.02
CA GLY A 50 15.55 4.03 3.05
C GLY A 50 16.81 3.17 3.08
N SER A 51 17.44 3.03 4.26
CA SER A 51 18.60 2.16 4.38
C SER A 51 18.15 0.69 4.32
N GLY A 52 18.74 -0.10 3.44
CA GLY A 52 18.49 -1.54 3.37
C GLY A 52 18.66 -2.26 4.72
N GLU A 53 19.37 -1.64 5.64
CA GLU A 53 19.59 -2.12 7.01
C GLU A 53 18.33 -2.24 7.85
N ASP A 54 17.36 -1.31 7.69
CA ASP A 54 16.07 -1.36 8.39
C ASP A 54 15.25 -2.56 7.92
N PHE A 55 15.32 -2.88 6.63
CA PHE A 55 14.64 -4.05 6.07
C PHE A 55 15.32 -5.36 6.46
N GLU A 56 16.64 -5.41 6.53
CA GLU A 56 17.38 -6.58 7.04
C GLU A 56 17.11 -6.80 8.54
N TYR A 57 17.01 -5.72 9.34
CA TYR A 57 16.57 -5.81 10.74
C TYR A 57 15.17 -6.43 10.84
N LEU A 58 14.24 -5.98 10.00
CA LEU A 58 12.89 -6.49 9.95
C LEU A 58 12.85 -7.97 9.57
N LYS A 59 13.67 -8.41 8.62
CA LYS A 59 13.81 -9.83 8.27
C LYS A 59 14.35 -10.67 9.42
N TYR A 60 15.33 -10.15 10.14
CA TYR A 60 16.00 -10.89 11.21
C TYR A 60 15.12 -11.00 12.46
N TYR A 61 14.43 -9.93 12.82
CA TYR A 61 13.61 -9.84 14.04
C TYR A 61 12.10 -9.93 13.79
N GLY A 62 11.69 -10.22 12.57
CA GLY A 62 10.28 -10.15 12.15
C GLY A 62 9.33 -11.00 12.98
N TYR A 63 9.75 -12.20 13.39
CA TYR A 63 8.94 -13.05 14.25
C TYR A 63 8.64 -12.37 15.60
N ARG A 64 9.66 -11.84 16.25
CA ARG A 64 9.50 -11.13 17.53
C ARG A 64 8.66 -9.85 17.38
N LEU A 65 8.89 -9.10 16.29
CA LEU A 65 8.10 -7.92 15.98
C LEU A 65 6.62 -8.28 15.78
N SER A 66 6.35 -9.39 15.10
CA SER A 66 4.99 -9.88 14.89
C SER A 66 4.30 -10.27 16.20
N GLU A 67 4.99 -11.00 17.08
CA GLU A 67 4.45 -11.35 18.40
C GLU A 67 4.12 -10.11 19.25
N GLU A 68 5.02 -9.12 19.27
CA GLU A 68 4.80 -7.88 20.02
C GLU A 68 3.62 -7.07 19.45
N LEU A 69 3.49 -6.99 18.14
CA LEU A 69 2.39 -6.27 17.49
C LEU A 69 1.06 -7.02 17.58
N GLU A 70 1.08 -8.34 17.57
CA GLU A 70 -0.11 -9.16 17.81
C GLU A 70 -0.66 -8.97 19.22
N GLN A 71 0.22 -8.98 20.22
CA GLN A 71 -0.18 -8.78 21.63
C GLN A 71 -0.73 -7.38 21.90
N LEU A 72 -0.19 -6.35 21.22
CA LEU A 72 -0.56 -4.95 21.48
C LEU A 72 -1.73 -4.48 20.61
N PHE A 73 -1.83 -4.96 19.37
CA PHE A 73 -2.69 -4.38 18.34
C PHE A 73 -3.49 -5.42 17.55
N GLU A 74 -3.37 -6.70 17.86
CA GLU A 74 -4.00 -7.79 17.08
C GLU A 74 -3.62 -7.76 15.59
N CYS A 75 -2.37 -7.42 15.30
CA CYS A 75 -1.82 -7.32 13.95
C CYS A 75 -0.68 -8.30 13.74
N HIS A 76 -0.64 -8.92 12.57
CA HIS A 76 0.47 -9.79 12.15
C HIS A 76 1.35 -9.11 11.11
N VAL A 77 2.67 -9.24 11.27
CA VAL A 77 3.63 -8.77 10.25
C VAL A 77 3.81 -9.86 9.20
N GLN A 78 3.48 -9.57 7.96
CA GLN A 78 3.89 -10.41 6.83
C GLN A 78 5.17 -9.85 6.20
N ILE A 79 6.18 -10.72 6.06
CA ILE A 79 7.48 -10.36 5.49
C ILE A 79 7.72 -11.22 4.26
N HIS A 80 7.98 -10.57 3.14
CA HIS A 80 8.32 -11.16 1.86
C HIS A 80 9.77 -10.80 1.47
N ARG A 81 10.18 -11.18 0.27
CA ARG A 81 11.55 -10.94 -0.21
C ARG A 81 11.92 -9.45 -0.26
N GLY A 82 11.02 -8.62 -0.75
CA GLY A 82 11.23 -7.18 -0.97
C GLY A 82 10.24 -6.28 -0.25
N SER A 83 9.28 -6.83 0.51
CA SER A 83 8.21 -6.07 1.15
C SER A 83 7.83 -6.64 2.50
N ALA A 84 7.28 -5.79 3.37
CA ALA A 84 6.62 -6.19 4.60
C ALA A 84 5.42 -5.28 4.86
N PHE A 85 4.37 -5.83 5.46
CA PHE A 85 3.16 -5.09 5.81
C PHE A 85 2.44 -5.73 6.98
N LEU A 86 1.54 -4.98 7.60
CA LEU A 86 0.69 -5.46 8.67
C LEU A 86 -0.61 -6.00 8.11
N LEU A 87 -0.99 -7.18 8.60
CA LEU A 87 -2.36 -7.69 8.49
C LEU A 87 -3.08 -7.42 9.80
N SER A 88 -4.17 -6.67 9.73
CA SER A 88 -5.03 -6.42 10.88
C SER A 88 -5.99 -7.60 11.08
N GLY A 89 -6.19 -8.00 12.35
CA GLY A 89 -7.28 -8.89 12.74
C GLY A 89 -8.64 -8.22 12.57
N GLN A 90 -9.72 -9.00 12.67
CA GLN A 90 -11.09 -8.48 12.48
C GLN A 90 -11.47 -7.39 13.50
N ASP A 91 -10.91 -7.46 14.70
CA ASP A 91 -11.18 -6.51 15.78
C ASP A 91 -10.15 -5.39 15.90
N CYS A 92 -9.15 -5.38 15.03
CA CYS A 92 -8.11 -4.36 15.01
C CYS A 92 -8.71 -3.00 14.62
N ARG A 93 -8.55 -2.01 15.51
CA ARG A 93 -9.05 -0.64 15.31
C ARG A 93 -7.93 0.35 15.02
N MET A 94 -6.83 -0.11 14.47
CA MET A 94 -5.69 0.73 14.14
C MET A 94 -5.88 1.39 12.77
N GLY A 95 -6.40 2.60 12.76
CA GLY A 95 -6.42 3.44 11.57
C GLY A 95 -7.21 2.88 10.39
N ALA A 96 -6.89 3.35 9.19
CA ALA A 96 -7.46 2.87 7.95
C ALA A 96 -6.78 1.55 7.53
N ALA A 97 -7.57 0.59 7.07
CA ALA A 97 -7.10 -0.69 6.53
C ALA A 97 -7.58 -0.86 5.09
N PHE A 98 -6.76 -1.47 4.24
CA PHE A 98 -7.16 -1.82 2.88
C PHE A 98 -7.61 -3.29 2.84
N PRO A 99 -8.72 -3.63 2.14
CA PRO A 99 -9.59 -2.71 1.40
C PRO A 99 -10.53 -1.92 2.34
N GLU A 100 -10.69 -0.62 2.04
CA GLU A 100 -11.74 0.18 2.64
C GLU A 100 -13.11 -0.23 2.07
N ASN A 101 -14.17 -0.09 2.84
CA ASN A 101 -15.53 -0.39 2.36
C ASN A 101 -16.06 0.77 1.50
N ASN A 102 -15.48 0.94 0.31
CA ASN A 102 -15.88 1.95 -0.65
C ASN A 102 -15.64 1.49 -2.09
N SER A 103 -16.37 2.11 -3.04
CA SER A 103 -16.29 1.74 -4.46
C SER A 103 -14.90 1.93 -5.08
N LEU A 104 -14.05 2.80 -4.54
CA LEU A 104 -12.71 3.00 -5.07
C LEU A 104 -11.81 1.80 -4.72
N ALA A 105 -11.94 1.26 -3.51
CA ALA A 105 -11.23 0.03 -3.13
C ALA A 105 -11.62 -1.15 -4.04
N ASP A 106 -12.91 -1.27 -4.39
CA ASP A 106 -13.37 -2.29 -5.33
C ASP A 106 -12.73 -2.12 -6.72
N ILE A 107 -12.68 -0.88 -7.22
CA ILE A 107 -12.02 -0.56 -8.48
C ILE A 107 -10.53 -0.93 -8.44
N LEU A 108 -9.84 -0.64 -7.33
CA LEU A 108 -8.44 -1.02 -7.14
C LEU A 108 -8.26 -2.54 -7.19
N MET A 109 -9.13 -3.29 -6.54
CA MET A 109 -9.08 -4.76 -6.56
C MET A 109 -9.20 -5.32 -7.98
N LEU A 110 -10.08 -4.74 -8.81
CA LEU A 110 -10.20 -5.11 -10.23
C LEU A 110 -8.92 -4.75 -11.02
N ALA A 111 -8.36 -3.57 -10.77
CA ALA A 111 -7.08 -3.16 -11.38
C ALA A 111 -5.95 -4.11 -10.99
N PHE A 112 -5.89 -4.59 -9.73
CA PHE A 112 -4.90 -5.60 -9.31
C PHE A 112 -5.05 -6.91 -10.08
N GLY A 113 -6.27 -7.34 -10.36
CA GLY A 113 -6.53 -8.50 -11.22
C GLY A 113 -5.91 -8.33 -12.61
N LYS A 114 -6.15 -7.19 -13.26
CA LYS A 114 -5.59 -6.89 -14.58
C LYS A 114 -4.06 -6.74 -14.57
N ILE A 115 -3.50 -6.11 -13.54
CA ILE A 115 -2.05 -6.01 -13.36
C ILE A 115 -1.43 -7.41 -13.26
N ARG A 116 -2.04 -8.28 -12.47
CA ARG A 116 -1.58 -9.67 -12.31
C ARG A 116 -1.62 -10.44 -13.63
N GLU A 117 -2.71 -10.33 -14.41
CA GLU A 117 -2.81 -10.94 -15.75
C GLU A 117 -1.64 -10.52 -16.65
N LYS A 118 -1.26 -9.22 -16.64
CA LYS A 118 -0.10 -8.72 -17.41
C LYS A 118 1.22 -9.31 -16.95
N ILE A 119 1.39 -9.49 -15.62
CA ILE A 119 2.59 -10.06 -15.02
C ILE A 119 2.68 -11.57 -15.29
N GLU A 120 1.61 -12.32 -15.06
CA GLU A 120 1.54 -13.76 -15.31
C GLU A 120 1.69 -14.10 -16.79
N GLY A 121 1.12 -13.26 -17.66
CA GLY A 121 1.30 -13.32 -19.12
C GLY A 121 2.69 -12.89 -19.60
N LYS A 122 3.59 -12.51 -18.67
CA LYS A 122 4.97 -12.03 -18.96
C LYS A 122 5.04 -10.80 -19.86
N VAL A 123 3.96 -10.05 -19.96
CA VAL A 123 3.93 -8.74 -20.64
C VAL A 123 4.70 -7.73 -19.80
N TRP A 124 4.43 -7.68 -18.51
CA TRP A 124 5.17 -6.88 -17.56
C TRP A 124 6.17 -7.75 -16.79
N LYS A 125 7.42 -7.28 -16.73
CA LYS A 125 8.53 -8.02 -16.12
C LYS A 125 8.67 -7.64 -14.65
N ILE A 126 8.89 -8.63 -13.81
CA ILE A 126 9.18 -8.43 -12.38
C ILE A 126 10.70 -8.35 -12.18
N THR A 127 11.14 -7.37 -11.41
CA THR A 127 12.53 -7.25 -10.95
C THR A 127 12.84 -8.26 -9.83
N PRO A 128 14.13 -8.45 -9.47
CA PRO A 128 14.51 -9.28 -8.32
C PRO A 128 13.89 -8.82 -6.99
N GLU A 129 13.53 -7.52 -6.88
CA GLU A 129 12.87 -6.91 -5.72
C GLU A 129 11.34 -7.08 -5.74
N GLU A 130 10.82 -7.90 -6.67
CA GLU A 130 9.39 -8.16 -6.86
C GLU A 130 8.60 -6.94 -7.35
N MET A 131 9.24 -5.96 -7.98
CA MET A 131 8.61 -4.77 -8.56
C MET A 131 8.49 -4.88 -10.08
N SER A 132 7.58 -4.13 -10.68
CA SER A 132 7.47 -4.01 -12.13
C SER A 132 7.52 -2.54 -12.54
N LEU A 133 8.38 -2.20 -13.51
CA LEU A 133 8.45 -0.87 -14.11
C LEU A 133 7.64 -0.90 -15.41
N VAL A 134 6.67 0.00 -15.50
CA VAL A 134 5.70 0.06 -16.60
C VAL A 134 5.64 1.48 -17.13
N ASP A 135 5.50 1.63 -18.43
CA ASP A 135 5.24 2.93 -19.05
C ASP A 135 3.92 3.52 -18.52
N LYS A 136 3.90 4.82 -18.27
CA LYS A 136 2.74 5.51 -17.71
C LYS A 136 1.52 5.38 -18.63
N ILE A 137 1.70 5.49 -19.95
CA ILE A 137 0.60 5.39 -20.92
C ILE A 137 0.03 3.96 -20.90
N GLU A 138 0.88 2.95 -20.80
CA GLU A 138 0.45 1.55 -20.72
C GLU A 138 -0.32 1.26 -19.42
N PHE A 139 0.12 1.82 -18.31
CA PHE A 139 -0.58 1.75 -17.04
C PHE A 139 -1.95 2.45 -17.10
N GLU A 140 -1.99 3.69 -17.61
CA GLU A 140 -3.24 4.44 -17.77
C GLU A 140 -4.23 3.72 -18.70
N SER A 141 -3.75 3.10 -19.77
CA SER A 141 -4.56 2.27 -20.65
C SER A 141 -5.18 1.09 -19.90
N LEU A 142 -4.42 0.40 -19.05
CA LEU A 142 -4.94 -0.68 -18.21
C LEU A 142 -6.06 -0.19 -17.28
N ILE A 143 -5.91 0.97 -16.65
CA ILE A 143 -6.94 1.57 -15.79
C ILE A 143 -8.21 1.88 -16.58
N LEU A 144 -8.09 2.36 -17.83
CA LEU A 144 -9.24 2.58 -18.71
C LEU A 144 -9.89 1.26 -19.16
N ASP A 145 -9.11 0.20 -19.37
CA ASP A 145 -9.67 -1.11 -19.68
C ASP A 145 -10.52 -1.65 -18.53
N VAL A 146 -10.10 -1.43 -17.26
CA VAL A 146 -10.91 -1.73 -16.07
C VAL A 146 -12.23 -0.95 -16.12
N LYS A 147 -12.19 0.35 -16.43
CA LYS A 147 -13.42 1.16 -16.55
C LYS A 147 -14.34 0.68 -17.66
N LYS A 148 -13.80 0.30 -18.83
CA LYS A 148 -14.60 -0.22 -19.94
C LYS A 148 -15.28 -1.54 -19.64
N GLU A 149 -14.56 -2.45 -18.98
CA GLU A 149 -15.03 -3.81 -18.71
C GLU A 149 -16.04 -3.84 -17.55
N TYR A 150 -15.74 -3.12 -16.47
CA TYR A 150 -16.50 -3.20 -15.22
C TYR A 150 -17.30 -1.93 -14.88
N GLY A 151 -17.15 -0.87 -15.66
CA GLY A 151 -17.70 0.44 -15.34
C GLY A 151 -19.23 0.49 -15.21
N SER A 152 -19.98 -0.40 -15.87
CA SER A 152 -21.43 -0.52 -15.71
C SER A 152 -21.84 -0.85 -14.27
N GLY A 153 -21.00 -1.58 -13.55
CA GLY A 153 -21.19 -1.95 -12.15
C GLY A 153 -20.65 -0.94 -11.13
N PHE A 154 -19.98 0.10 -11.58
CA PHE A 154 -19.43 1.10 -10.65
C PHE A 154 -20.52 2.03 -10.12
N ALA A 155 -20.30 2.55 -8.91
CA ALA A 155 -21.12 3.63 -8.39
C ALA A 155 -21.18 4.79 -9.40
N LYS A 156 -22.31 5.47 -9.49
CA LYS A 156 -22.60 6.54 -10.47
C LYS A 156 -21.46 7.57 -10.57
N LEU A 157 -20.85 7.92 -9.43
CA LEU A 157 -19.73 8.84 -9.38
C LEU A 157 -18.58 8.41 -10.31
N TYR A 158 -18.14 7.15 -10.22
CA TYR A 158 -17.02 6.62 -11.01
C TYR A 158 -17.42 6.22 -12.42
N ARG A 159 -18.66 5.77 -12.61
CA ARG A 159 -19.21 5.43 -13.91
C ARG A 159 -19.25 6.64 -14.84
N ASP A 160 -19.79 7.76 -14.36
CA ASP A 160 -20.00 8.98 -15.13
C ASP A 160 -18.76 9.92 -15.11
N MET A 161 -17.72 9.57 -14.36
CA MET A 161 -16.49 10.36 -14.22
C MET A 161 -15.70 10.42 -15.55
N PRO A 162 -15.19 11.60 -15.96
CA PRO A 162 -14.31 11.72 -17.11
C PRO A 162 -13.07 10.82 -17.00
N GLU A 163 -12.59 10.27 -18.12
CA GLU A 163 -11.48 9.30 -18.13
C GLU A 163 -10.22 9.81 -17.43
N GLY A 164 -9.81 11.06 -17.69
CA GLY A 164 -8.61 11.64 -17.07
C GLY A 164 -8.74 11.81 -15.55
N GLU A 165 -9.95 12.15 -15.06
CA GLU A 165 -10.23 12.25 -13.64
C GLU A 165 -10.28 10.88 -12.99
N PHE A 166 -10.85 9.88 -13.67
CA PHE A 166 -10.88 8.49 -13.21
C PHE A 166 -9.47 7.92 -13.05
N ILE A 167 -8.61 8.07 -14.07
CA ILE A 167 -7.21 7.65 -14.01
C ILE A 167 -6.52 8.31 -12.83
N LYS A 168 -6.70 9.63 -12.68
CA LYS A 168 -6.07 10.37 -11.58
C LYS A 168 -6.52 9.84 -10.22
N ASN A 169 -7.81 9.68 -9.98
CA ASN A 169 -8.34 9.20 -8.70
C ASN A 169 -7.81 7.80 -8.35
N VAL A 170 -7.83 6.88 -9.32
CA VAL A 170 -7.30 5.52 -9.13
C VAL A 170 -5.80 5.55 -8.86
N THR A 171 -5.04 6.33 -9.62
CA THR A 171 -3.59 6.43 -9.47
C THR A 171 -3.20 7.05 -8.14
N ASP A 172 -3.85 8.14 -7.73
CA ASP A 172 -3.57 8.82 -6.46
C ASP A 172 -3.90 7.92 -5.26
N GLU A 173 -4.99 7.14 -5.35
CA GLU A 173 -5.34 6.19 -4.31
C GLU A 173 -4.38 5.00 -4.25
N MET A 174 -3.94 4.47 -5.39
CA MET A 174 -2.90 3.43 -5.44
C MET A 174 -1.57 3.93 -4.86
N GLU A 175 -1.22 5.19 -5.09
CA GLU A 175 -0.02 5.81 -4.51
C GLU A 175 -0.17 6.01 -2.99
N ARG A 176 -1.33 6.48 -2.53
CA ARG A 176 -1.65 6.63 -1.09
C ARG A 176 -1.45 5.34 -0.31
N TRP A 177 -1.87 4.22 -0.88
CA TRP A 177 -1.72 2.89 -0.30
C TRP A 177 -0.37 2.22 -0.62
N MET A 178 0.55 2.94 -1.25
CA MET A 178 1.87 2.43 -1.63
C MET A 178 1.83 1.21 -2.57
N PHE A 179 0.76 1.04 -3.35
CA PHE A 179 0.67 0.01 -4.39
C PHE A 179 1.51 0.34 -5.61
N ILE A 180 1.71 1.63 -5.84
CA ILE A 180 2.55 2.14 -6.91
C ILE A 180 3.42 3.29 -6.41
N LYS A 181 4.46 3.60 -7.20
CA LYS A 181 5.27 4.81 -7.06
C LYS A 181 5.44 5.45 -8.44
N LYS A 182 5.22 6.75 -8.52
CA LYS A 182 5.51 7.53 -9.73
C LYS A 182 7.02 7.74 -9.84
N VAL A 183 7.58 7.51 -11.02
CA VAL A 183 9.00 7.73 -11.31
C VAL A 183 9.06 8.92 -12.28
N ASP A 184 9.24 10.13 -11.70
CA ASP A 184 9.05 11.39 -12.41
C ASP A 184 9.97 11.60 -13.62
N ASP A 185 11.22 11.13 -13.54
CA ASP A 185 12.22 11.34 -14.59
C ASP A 185 12.05 10.43 -15.81
N MET A 186 11.23 9.39 -15.73
CA MET A 186 11.16 8.34 -16.77
C MET A 186 9.76 8.13 -17.36
N HIS A 187 8.76 8.93 -17.01
CA HIS A 187 7.36 8.67 -17.38
C HIS A 187 6.92 7.22 -17.11
N GLN A 188 7.40 6.68 -15.99
CA GLN A 188 7.15 5.30 -15.60
C GLN A 188 6.39 5.23 -14.28
N ILE A 189 5.64 4.15 -14.14
CA ILE A 189 4.99 3.74 -12.90
C ILE A 189 5.70 2.49 -12.39
N LYS A 190 6.12 2.51 -11.15
CA LYS A 190 6.64 1.35 -10.46
C LYS A 190 5.51 0.67 -9.71
N ILE A 191 5.12 -0.53 -10.15
CA ILE A 191 4.15 -1.39 -9.45
C ILE A 191 4.87 -2.08 -8.29
N CYS A 192 4.32 -1.93 -7.09
CA CYS A 192 4.90 -2.47 -5.87
C CYS A 192 4.40 -3.88 -5.56
N PRO A 193 5.16 -4.71 -4.84
CA PRO A 193 4.83 -6.10 -4.54
C PRO A 193 3.48 -6.31 -3.84
N LEU A 194 3.01 -5.33 -3.08
CA LEU A 194 1.76 -5.40 -2.33
C LEU A 194 0.55 -5.66 -3.24
N VAL A 195 0.55 -5.15 -4.48
CA VAL A 195 -0.49 -5.41 -5.48
C VAL A 195 -0.68 -6.92 -5.73
N GLY A 196 0.40 -7.68 -5.76
CA GLY A 196 0.36 -9.13 -5.97
C GLY A 196 0.00 -9.95 -4.72
N LYS A 197 -0.03 -9.32 -3.53
CA LYS A 197 -0.33 -10.00 -2.26
C LYS A 197 -1.80 -9.86 -1.85
N ILE A 198 -2.50 -8.90 -2.42
CA ILE A 198 -3.92 -8.68 -2.16
C ILE A 198 -4.72 -9.29 -3.30
N GLN A 199 -5.58 -10.25 -2.97
CA GLN A 199 -6.44 -10.89 -3.94
C GLN A 199 -7.90 -10.70 -3.56
N GLY A 200 -8.69 -10.30 -4.55
CA GLY A 200 -10.14 -10.35 -4.50
C GLY A 200 -10.67 -10.99 -5.77
N SER A 201 -11.75 -11.70 -5.67
CA SER A 201 -12.51 -12.19 -6.81
C SER A 201 -13.96 -11.80 -6.61
N TYR A 202 -14.58 -11.26 -7.65
CA TYR A 202 -16.02 -11.10 -7.67
C TYR A 202 -16.68 -12.45 -7.92
N PRO A 203 -17.86 -12.71 -7.34
CA PRO A 203 -18.67 -13.86 -7.70
C PRO A 203 -18.90 -13.90 -9.22
N GLN A 204 -18.96 -15.11 -9.80
CA GLN A 204 -19.14 -15.27 -11.26
C GLN A 204 -20.46 -14.68 -11.79
N ASP A 205 -21.43 -14.48 -10.91
CA ASP A 205 -22.73 -13.88 -11.15
C ASP A 205 -22.79 -12.37 -10.86
N TYR A 206 -21.66 -11.75 -10.58
CA TYR A 206 -21.59 -10.29 -10.41
C TYR A 206 -21.81 -9.57 -11.74
N THR A 207 -23.05 -9.18 -11.97
CA THR A 207 -23.50 -8.43 -13.16
C THR A 207 -23.43 -6.91 -12.98
N GLY A 208 -22.74 -6.44 -11.94
CA GLY A 208 -22.65 -5.01 -11.60
C GLY A 208 -24.02 -4.42 -11.29
N GLY A 209 -24.27 -4.22 -10.01
CA GLY A 209 -25.38 -3.52 -9.33
C GLY A 209 -26.60 -2.93 -10.07
N ASN A 210 -27.23 -3.66 -10.97
CA ASN A 210 -28.45 -3.23 -11.64
C ASN A 210 -29.75 -3.78 -11.03
N GLU A 211 -29.74 -4.25 -9.80
CA GLU A 211 -30.95 -4.85 -9.19
C GLU A 211 -31.51 -4.08 -8.00
N ASN A 212 -31.43 -2.76 -7.92
CA ASN A 212 -32.23 -2.00 -6.95
C ASN A 212 -32.60 -0.59 -7.45
N GLU A 213 -33.37 -0.51 -8.53
CA GLU A 213 -34.27 0.60 -8.81
C GLU A 213 -35.59 0.01 -9.34
N GLN A 214 -36.39 -0.49 -8.43
CA GLN A 214 -37.87 -0.56 -8.57
C GLN A 214 -38.54 0.01 -7.35
#